data_5bb94d59b6fca10d442a2afae5b971a3
#
_entry.id   5bb94d59b6fca10d442a2afae5b971a3
#
_cell.length_a   1.000
_cell.length_b   1.000
_cell.length_c   1.000
_cell.angle_alpha   90.00
_cell.angle_beta   90.00
_cell.angle_gamma   90.00
#
_symmetry.space_group_name_H-M   'P 1'
#
loop_
_entity.id
_entity.type
_entity.pdbx_description
1 polymer ?
#
loop_
_entity_poly.entity_id
_entity_poly.type
_entity_poly.pdbx_seq_one_letter_code
_entity_poly.pdbx_strand_id
1 'polypeptide(L)'
;VRFLRGIIEDIPLPPESVDVVISNCVINLSADKGQVLREAFRVLTSGGRFAISDIVFQGHIPQALRHDLESWAGCIAGALEEETYRELLAATGFTAIEVEVTRRYALQDIAESGASSSLAALSEAERKDVDGKFVSAFIRARKPAEA
;
A
#
# COMPACT_ATOMS: atom_id res chain seq x y z
N VAL A 1 20.62 -16.19 6.08
CA VAL A 1 19.36 -15.50 6.42
C VAL A 1 19.30 -15.26 7.91
N ARG A 2 18.91 -14.08 8.31
CA ARG A 2 18.72 -13.67 9.71
C ARG A 2 17.28 -13.21 9.91
N PHE A 3 16.58 -13.81 10.85
CA PHE A 3 15.24 -13.39 11.25
C PHE A 3 15.33 -12.49 12.47
N LEU A 4 14.60 -11.35 12.41
CA LEU A 4 14.49 -10.40 13.51
C LEU A 4 13.03 -10.29 13.93
N ARG A 5 12.78 -10.22 15.22
CA ARG A 5 11.46 -9.92 15.77
C ARG A 5 11.31 -8.39 15.88
N GLY A 6 10.25 -7.84 15.33
CA GLY A 6 9.95 -6.41 15.36
C GLY A 6 8.60 -6.11 14.72
N ILE A 7 8.28 -4.83 14.65
CA ILE A 7 7.12 -4.32 13.91
C ILE A 7 7.62 -3.44 12.77
N ILE A 8 6.80 -3.27 11.74
CA ILE A 8 7.22 -2.52 10.56
C ILE A 8 7.25 -1.00 10.78
N GLU A 9 6.57 -0.52 11.82
CA GLU A 9 6.61 0.87 12.28
C GLU A 9 7.87 1.20 13.11
N ASP A 10 8.63 0.19 13.52
CA ASP A 10 9.89 0.30 14.27
C ASP A 10 10.79 -0.88 13.90
N ILE A 11 11.47 -0.76 12.75
CA ILE A 11 12.30 -1.83 12.19
C ILE A 11 13.57 -1.98 13.02
N PRO A 12 13.85 -3.19 13.57
CA PRO A 12 14.98 -3.44 14.47
C PRO A 12 16.32 -3.53 13.71
N LEU A 13 16.62 -2.52 12.91
CA LEU A 13 17.84 -2.36 12.14
C LEU A 13 18.40 -0.94 12.31
N PRO A 14 19.71 -0.77 12.26
CA PRO A 14 20.32 0.56 12.23
C PRO A 14 19.88 1.37 10.98
N PRO A 15 19.96 2.70 11.03
CA PRO A 15 19.86 3.50 9.81
C PRO A 15 20.89 3.05 8.77
N GLU A 16 20.52 3.17 7.49
CA GLU A 16 21.40 2.94 6.34
C GLU A 16 22.13 1.58 6.35
N SER A 17 21.39 0.54 6.72
CA SER A 17 21.94 -0.82 6.91
C SER A 17 21.53 -1.83 5.85
N VAL A 18 20.61 -1.48 4.95
CA VAL A 18 20.14 -2.37 3.89
C VAL A 18 20.04 -1.65 2.55
N ASP A 19 20.33 -2.37 1.47
CA ASP A 19 20.30 -1.82 0.11
C ASP A 19 18.92 -1.93 -0.53
N VAL A 20 18.09 -2.83 -0.03
CA VAL A 20 16.75 -3.09 -0.58
C VAL A 20 15.78 -3.40 0.56
N VAL A 21 14.61 -2.80 0.50
CA VAL A 21 13.44 -3.17 1.29
C VAL A 21 12.39 -3.76 0.34
N ILE A 22 11.95 -4.97 0.66
CA ILE A 22 10.85 -5.63 -0.06
C ILE A 22 9.72 -5.99 0.91
N SER A 23 8.49 -5.90 0.45
CA SER A 23 7.31 -6.32 1.22
C SER A 23 6.21 -6.82 0.27
N ASN A 24 5.35 -7.69 0.80
CA ASN A 24 4.17 -8.17 0.09
C ASN A 24 2.97 -8.12 1.01
N CYS A 25 2.00 -7.26 0.72
CA CYS A 25 0.72 -7.09 1.43
C CYS A 25 0.82 -6.81 2.94
N VAL A 26 1.96 -6.32 3.46
CA VAL A 26 2.15 -6.07 4.89
C VAL A 26 1.89 -4.61 5.24
N ILE A 27 2.26 -3.67 4.38
CA ILE A 27 2.11 -2.23 4.64
C ILE A 27 0.64 -1.85 4.79
N ASN A 28 -0.24 -2.44 3.99
CA ASN A 28 -1.69 -2.21 4.10
C ASN A 28 -2.28 -2.60 5.47
N LEU A 29 -1.63 -3.49 6.20
CA LEU A 29 -2.06 -3.92 7.54
C LEU A 29 -1.68 -2.93 8.64
N SER A 30 -0.75 -2.02 8.38
CA SER A 30 -0.34 -1.01 9.35
C SER A 30 -1.39 0.10 9.49
N ALA A 31 -1.63 0.53 10.73
CA ALA A 31 -2.45 1.70 11.02
C ALA A 31 -1.73 3.02 10.71
N ASP A 32 -0.39 3.03 10.77
CA ASP A 32 0.44 4.21 10.46
C ASP A 32 1.41 3.91 9.29
N LYS A 33 0.87 3.97 8.08
CA LYS A 33 1.65 3.73 6.86
C LYS A 33 2.76 4.78 6.65
N GLY A 34 2.52 6.01 7.09
CA GLY A 34 3.53 7.06 7.06
C GLY A 34 4.75 6.70 7.89
N GLN A 35 4.55 6.14 9.08
CA GLN A 35 5.65 5.67 9.93
C GLN A 35 6.39 4.49 9.31
N VAL A 36 5.66 3.55 8.70
CA VAL A 36 6.29 2.42 7.98
C VAL A 36 7.21 2.91 6.87
N LEU A 37 6.78 3.89 6.08
CA LEU A 37 7.59 4.45 5.00
C LEU A 37 8.81 5.21 5.53
N ARG A 38 8.67 5.95 6.64
CA ARG A 38 9.81 6.59 7.32
C ARG A 38 10.83 5.58 7.81
N GLU A 39 10.38 4.47 8.39
CA GLU A 39 11.26 3.39 8.85
C GLU A 39 11.96 2.69 7.68
N ALA A 40 11.24 2.37 6.61
CA ALA A 40 11.83 1.82 5.39
C ALA A 40 12.91 2.77 4.81
N PHE A 41 12.61 4.06 4.78
CA PHE A 41 13.56 5.08 4.33
C PHE A 41 14.78 5.18 5.25
N ARG A 42 14.57 5.12 6.56
CA ARG A 42 15.66 5.19 7.56
C ARG A 42 16.66 4.05 7.40
N VAL A 43 16.16 2.81 7.25
CA VAL A 43 17.04 1.63 7.17
C VAL A 43 17.72 1.45 5.82
N LEU A 44 17.18 2.04 4.74
CA LEU A 44 17.79 2.02 3.42
C LEU A 44 19.07 2.85 3.38
N THR A 45 20.10 2.30 2.75
CA THR A 45 21.31 3.03 2.36
C THR A 45 20.97 4.12 1.34
N SER A 46 21.86 5.10 1.21
CA SER A 46 21.81 6.10 0.13
C SER A 46 21.80 5.39 -1.24
N GLY A 47 20.87 5.74 -2.12
CA GLY A 47 20.62 5.05 -3.39
C GLY A 47 19.86 3.72 -3.27
N GLY A 48 19.49 3.31 -2.07
CA GLY A 48 18.76 2.06 -1.80
C GLY A 48 17.39 2.00 -2.44
N ARG A 49 16.87 0.80 -2.62
CA ARG A 49 15.62 0.51 -3.35
C ARG A 49 14.51 0.05 -2.43
N PHE A 50 13.34 0.61 -2.66
CA PHE A 50 12.07 0.19 -2.08
C PHE A 50 11.24 -0.51 -3.16
N ALA A 51 10.77 -1.75 -2.90
CA ALA A 51 10.02 -2.53 -3.87
C ALA A 51 8.94 -3.35 -3.15
N ILE A 52 7.69 -2.93 -3.32
CA ILE A 52 6.54 -3.46 -2.59
C ILE A 52 5.51 -4.02 -3.59
N SER A 53 4.90 -5.15 -3.23
CA SER A 53 3.68 -5.63 -3.86
C SER A 53 2.53 -5.41 -2.89
N ASP A 54 1.58 -4.57 -3.26
CA ASP A 54 0.45 -4.23 -2.39
C ASP A 54 -0.82 -3.95 -3.19
N ILE A 55 -1.96 -3.86 -2.52
CA ILE A 55 -3.23 -3.46 -3.13
C ILE A 55 -3.39 -1.95 -2.97
N VAL A 56 -3.72 -1.29 -4.06
CA VAL A 56 -4.06 0.13 -4.11
C VAL A 56 -5.39 0.33 -4.83
N PHE A 57 -6.02 1.47 -4.61
CA PHE A 57 -7.22 1.90 -5.31
C PHE A 57 -6.88 2.97 -6.34
N GLN A 58 -7.29 2.75 -7.58
CA GLN A 58 -7.09 3.74 -8.65
C GLN A 58 -8.23 4.75 -8.67
N GLY A 59 -7.93 6.00 -8.39
CA GLY A 59 -8.88 7.09 -8.27
C GLY A 59 -9.28 7.37 -6.83
N HIS A 60 -10.47 7.94 -6.63
CA HIS A 60 -10.97 8.34 -5.33
C HIS A 60 -11.91 7.28 -4.75
N ILE A 61 -11.62 6.83 -3.53
CA ILE A 61 -12.48 5.87 -2.83
C ILE A 61 -13.75 6.58 -2.38
N PRO A 62 -14.95 6.12 -2.80
CA PRO A 62 -16.22 6.68 -2.35
C PRO A 62 -16.34 6.67 -0.83
N GLN A 63 -16.91 7.72 -0.26
CA GLN A 63 -17.04 7.87 1.20
C GLN A 63 -17.84 6.72 1.83
N ALA A 64 -18.84 6.19 1.11
CA ALA A 64 -19.62 5.03 1.56
C ALA A 64 -18.77 3.76 1.75
N LEU A 65 -17.71 3.59 0.94
CA LEU A 65 -16.77 2.48 1.09
C LEU A 65 -15.72 2.70 2.16
N ARG A 66 -15.32 3.95 2.44
CA ARG A 66 -14.26 4.23 3.42
C ARG A 66 -14.61 3.73 4.81
N HIS A 67 -15.86 3.91 5.25
CA HIS A 67 -16.34 3.42 6.55
C HIS A 67 -16.34 1.89 6.65
N ASP A 68 -16.62 1.23 5.55
CA ASP A 68 -16.76 -0.21 5.51
C ASP A 68 -15.44 -0.93 5.24
N LEU A 69 -14.47 -0.27 4.59
CA LEU A 69 -13.13 -0.82 4.36
C LEU A 69 -12.44 -1.25 5.66
N GLU A 70 -12.68 -0.54 6.76
CA GLU A 70 -12.13 -0.89 8.07
C GLU A 70 -12.66 -2.24 8.60
N SER A 71 -13.83 -2.68 8.13
CA SER A 71 -14.42 -3.97 8.49
C SER A 71 -14.00 -5.12 7.56
N TRP A 72 -13.33 -4.82 6.45
CA TRP A 72 -12.84 -5.83 5.52
C TRP A 72 -11.55 -6.46 6.03
N ALA A 73 -11.43 -7.76 5.85
CA ALA A 73 -10.22 -8.47 6.24
C ALA A 73 -9.10 -8.32 5.20
N GLY A 74 -7.87 -8.19 5.70
CA GLY A 74 -6.66 -8.30 4.88
C GLY A 74 -6.25 -7.05 4.13
N CYS A 75 -5.54 -7.23 3.03
CA CYS A 75 -4.85 -6.16 2.31
C CYS A 75 -5.79 -5.13 1.65
N ILE A 76 -7.05 -5.47 1.42
CA ILE A 76 -8.03 -4.57 0.79
C ILE A 76 -8.49 -3.51 1.80
N ALA A 77 -8.68 -3.90 3.07
CA ALA A 77 -9.12 -2.99 4.14
C ALA A 77 -8.18 -1.77 4.31
N GLY A 78 -6.90 -2.00 4.18
CA GLY A 78 -5.88 -0.96 4.31
C GLY A 78 -5.44 -0.32 2.99
N ALA A 79 -6.09 -0.63 1.87
CA ALA A 79 -5.69 -0.10 0.58
C ALA A 79 -5.80 1.43 0.53
N LEU A 80 -4.70 2.07 0.15
CA LEU A 80 -4.67 3.50 -0.12
C LEU A 80 -5.06 3.79 -1.58
N GLU A 81 -5.58 4.98 -1.81
CA GLU A 81 -5.62 5.54 -3.15
C GLU A 81 -4.19 5.61 -3.72
N GLU A 82 -4.01 5.26 -4.99
CA GLU A 82 -2.68 5.24 -5.62
C GLU A 82 -1.95 6.57 -5.48
N GLU A 83 -2.66 7.69 -5.66
CA GLU A 83 -2.09 9.03 -5.55
C GLU A 83 -1.64 9.33 -4.11
N THR A 84 -2.47 8.99 -3.12
CA THR A 84 -2.09 9.13 -1.70
C THR A 84 -0.83 8.33 -1.36
N TYR A 85 -0.68 7.15 -1.95
CA TYR A 85 0.54 6.34 -1.75
C TYR A 85 1.76 7.03 -2.34
N ARG A 86 1.64 7.59 -3.56
CA ARG A 86 2.71 8.37 -4.21
C ARG A 86 3.09 9.61 -3.40
N GLU A 87 2.09 10.34 -2.87
CA GLU A 87 2.30 11.52 -2.03
C GLU A 87 3.03 11.17 -0.73
N LEU A 88 2.66 10.08 -0.05
CA LEU A 88 3.33 9.62 1.17
C LEU A 88 4.79 9.23 0.90
N LEU A 89 5.07 8.54 -0.20
CA LEU A 89 6.44 8.21 -0.60
C LEU A 89 7.26 9.46 -0.87
N ALA A 90 6.72 10.40 -1.65
CA ALA A 90 7.40 11.66 -1.96
C ALA A 90 7.64 12.51 -0.71
N ALA A 91 6.65 12.63 0.18
CA ALA A 91 6.77 13.35 1.45
C ALA A 91 7.80 12.72 2.39
N THR A 92 8.02 11.40 2.31
CA THR A 92 9.06 10.71 3.07
C THR A 92 10.46 10.99 2.52
N GLY A 93 10.58 11.40 1.27
CA GLY A 93 11.85 11.71 0.60
C GLY A 93 12.24 10.72 -0.50
N PHE A 94 11.40 9.74 -0.80
CA PHE A 94 11.64 8.84 -1.91
C PHE A 94 11.52 9.54 -3.26
N THR A 95 12.30 9.07 -4.22
CA THR A 95 12.32 9.52 -5.62
C THR A 95 12.13 8.34 -6.57
N ALA A 96 12.02 8.62 -7.87
CA ALA A 96 11.78 7.59 -8.91
C ALA A 96 10.61 6.66 -8.55
N ILE A 97 9.48 7.26 -8.14
CA ILE A 97 8.29 6.54 -7.68
C ILE A 97 7.54 6.00 -8.89
N GLU A 98 7.42 4.68 -8.95
CA GLU A 98 6.71 3.96 -10.01
C GLU A 98 5.63 3.07 -9.37
N VAL A 99 4.47 3.03 -9.99
CA VAL A 99 3.37 2.11 -9.66
C VAL A 99 2.98 1.37 -10.91
N GLU A 100 3.16 0.05 -10.90
CA GLU A 100 2.85 -0.85 -12.01
C GLU A 100 1.72 -1.79 -11.61
N VAL A 101 0.57 -1.67 -12.25
CA VAL A 101 -0.57 -2.55 -12.01
C VAL A 101 -0.27 -3.95 -12.55
N THR A 102 -0.38 -4.95 -11.68
CA THR A 102 -0.14 -6.35 -12.03
C THR A 102 -1.43 -7.15 -12.15
N ARG A 103 -2.49 -6.76 -11.41
CA ARG A 103 -3.81 -7.40 -11.47
C ARG A 103 -4.90 -6.41 -11.12
N ARG A 104 -6.03 -6.49 -11.84
CA ARG A 104 -7.28 -5.78 -11.50
C ARG A 104 -8.27 -6.75 -10.88
N TYR A 105 -8.95 -6.32 -9.83
CA TYR A 105 -10.00 -7.10 -9.16
C TYR A 105 -11.36 -6.56 -9.57
N ALA A 106 -12.23 -7.44 -10.06
CA ALA A 106 -13.65 -7.14 -10.22
C ALA A 106 -14.33 -7.06 -8.85
N LEU A 107 -15.37 -6.25 -8.72
CA LEU A 107 -16.16 -6.19 -7.48
C LEU A 107 -16.69 -7.54 -7.05
N GLN A 108 -17.01 -8.41 -8.00
CA GLN A 108 -17.50 -9.76 -7.73
C GLN A 108 -16.42 -10.59 -7.00
N ASP A 109 -15.15 -10.51 -7.41
CA ASP A 109 -14.04 -11.20 -6.75
C ASP A 109 -13.87 -10.73 -5.30
N ILE A 110 -14.09 -9.43 -5.07
CA ILE A 110 -13.98 -8.80 -3.75
C ILE A 110 -15.18 -9.23 -2.88
N ALA A 111 -16.37 -9.29 -3.44
CA ALA A 111 -17.58 -9.74 -2.72
C ALA A 111 -17.45 -11.17 -2.20
N GLU A 112 -16.86 -12.07 -2.98
CA GLU A 112 -16.59 -13.45 -2.60
C GLU A 112 -15.58 -13.58 -1.46
N SER A 113 -14.72 -12.58 -1.26
CA SER A 113 -13.74 -12.55 -0.16
C SER A 113 -14.27 -12.07 1.20
N GLY A 114 -15.59 -11.82 1.32
CA GLY A 114 -16.25 -11.46 2.57
C GLY A 114 -16.76 -10.02 2.67
N ALA A 115 -16.63 -9.21 1.63
CA ALA A 115 -17.04 -7.81 1.57
C ALA A 115 -18.49 -7.58 1.09
N SER A 116 -19.30 -8.62 1.09
CA SER A 116 -20.63 -8.63 0.45
C SER A 116 -21.62 -7.60 1.01
N SER A 117 -21.58 -7.33 2.31
CA SER A 117 -22.52 -6.40 2.95
C SER A 117 -22.26 -4.94 2.58
N SER A 118 -21.02 -4.55 2.49
CA SER A 118 -20.60 -3.19 2.17
C SER A 118 -20.85 -2.86 0.70
N LEU A 119 -20.62 -3.82 -0.17
CA LEU A 119 -20.91 -3.67 -1.60
C LEU A 119 -22.42 -3.61 -1.87
N ALA A 120 -23.24 -4.25 -1.02
CA ALA A 120 -24.70 -4.17 -1.13
C ALA A 120 -25.25 -2.77 -0.84
N ALA A 121 -24.54 -1.97 -0.05
CA ALA A 121 -24.92 -0.59 0.27
C ALA A 121 -24.65 0.41 -0.87
N LEU A 122 -23.82 0.04 -1.87
CA LEU A 122 -23.52 0.88 -3.01
C LEU A 122 -24.67 0.91 -4.02
N SER A 123 -24.94 2.08 -4.58
CA SER A 123 -25.77 2.25 -5.77
C SER A 123 -25.16 1.56 -6.99
N GLU A 124 -25.97 1.29 -8.01
CA GLU A 124 -25.46 0.70 -9.26
C GLU A 124 -24.40 1.58 -9.95
N ALA A 125 -24.57 2.90 -9.89
CA ALA A 125 -23.60 3.85 -10.42
C ALA A 125 -22.26 3.79 -9.66
N GLU A 126 -22.30 3.74 -8.32
CA GLU A 126 -21.11 3.62 -7.48
C GLU A 126 -20.41 2.28 -7.71
N ARG A 127 -21.16 1.18 -7.87
CA ARG A 127 -20.58 -0.13 -8.20
C ARG A 127 -19.81 -0.10 -9.52
N LYS A 128 -20.39 0.52 -10.56
CA LYS A 128 -19.71 0.69 -11.86
C LYS A 128 -18.45 1.55 -11.76
N ASP A 129 -18.51 2.59 -10.91
CA ASP A 129 -17.37 3.49 -10.72
C ASP A 129 -16.21 2.81 -9.95
N VAL A 130 -16.50 1.86 -9.07
CA VAL A 130 -15.51 1.17 -8.23
C VAL A 130 -14.99 -0.11 -8.87
N ASP A 131 -15.72 -0.70 -9.81
CA ASP A 131 -15.37 -1.96 -10.45
C ASP A 131 -14.02 -1.87 -11.17
N GLY A 132 -13.11 -2.79 -10.87
CA GLY A 132 -11.77 -2.85 -11.45
C GLY A 132 -10.80 -1.78 -10.94
N LYS A 133 -11.16 -0.96 -9.94
CA LYS A 133 -10.27 0.06 -9.37
C LYS A 133 -9.41 -0.42 -8.22
N PHE A 134 -9.78 -1.50 -7.53
CA PHE A 134 -8.85 -2.21 -6.65
C PHE A 134 -7.88 -3.01 -7.50
N VAL A 135 -6.59 -2.75 -7.32
CA VAL A 135 -5.54 -3.37 -8.12
C VAL A 135 -4.39 -3.84 -7.24
N SER A 136 -3.82 -4.98 -7.57
CA SER A 136 -2.46 -5.31 -7.11
C SER A 136 -1.47 -4.52 -7.94
N ALA A 137 -0.49 -3.92 -7.28
CA ALA A 137 0.53 -3.14 -7.94
C ALA A 137 1.92 -3.43 -7.36
N PHE A 138 2.93 -3.35 -8.21
CA PHE A 138 4.29 -3.14 -7.77
C PHE A 138 4.54 -1.66 -7.58
N ILE A 139 4.96 -1.30 -6.37
CA ILE A 139 5.32 0.05 -5.98
C ILE A 139 6.82 0.08 -5.78
N ARG A 140 7.52 0.87 -6.58
CA ARG A 140 8.97 1.00 -6.55
C ARG A 140 9.35 2.44 -6.28
N ALA A 141 10.40 2.62 -5.50
CA ALA A 141 10.97 3.93 -5.24
C ALA A 141 12.45 3.80 -4.87
N ARG A 142 13.16 4.92 -4.81
CA ARG A 142 14.56 4.98 -4.41
C ARG A 142 14.76 6.01 -3.31
N LYS A 143 15.60 5.67 -2.33
CA LYS A 143 16.21 6.68 -1.48
C LYS A 143 17.23 7.42 -2.32
N PRO A 144 17.21 8.77 -2.38
CA PRO A 144 18.20 9.53 -3.15
C PRO A 144 19.63 9.13 -2.77
N ALA A 145 20.52 9.12 -3.75
CA ALA A 145 21.93 9.06 -3.46
C ALA A 145 22.37 10.40 -2.84
N GLU A 146 23.22 10.38 -1.83
CA GLU A 146 23.85 11.60 -1.35
C GLU A 146 24.67 12.22 -2.48
N ALA A 147 24.55 13.54 -2.61
CA ALA A 147 25.29 14.29 -3.61
C ALA A 147 26.78 14.38 -3.26
#